data_b4ac49ff8c18085be857653df70818a8
#
_entry.id   b4ac49ff8c18085be857653df70818a8
#
_cell.length_a   1.000
_cell.length_b   1.000
_cell.length_c   1.000
_cell.angle_alpha   90.00
_cell.angle_beta   90.00
_cell.angle_gamma   90.00
#
_symmetry.space_group_name_H-M   'P 1'
#
loop_
_entity.id
_entity.type
_entity.pdbx_description
1 polymer ?
#
loop_
_entity_poly.entity_id
_entity_poly.type
_entity_poly.pdbx_seq_one_letter_code
_entity_poly.pdbx_strand_id
1 'polypeptide(L)'
;RDLRMSRGLGDVYKRQKAWMADFAEKYGKNVVIPGMEPTGHYWFNLGAYLQDNGMKPVHVNPHHVKKSKELDDNNPNKNDRKDPKTIAALVNEGRFSYPYIPTGIYAEIRSLSNLRFQTQEELTRIKNRIARWFAIYFPEYKDVYGDLMAVSGRMILKEAPLPEDIRILGVNGVNQIWRNAKLRGTGMKRAKILVSAAEHSVGSKEAPEAARIELKNLLNDMDVYVSRMEELLQTIEEKLKTIPYAVSYTHLRAH
;
A
#
# COMPACT_ATOMS: atom_id res chain seq x y z
N ARG A 1 -39.95 -11.85 -6.88
CA ARG A 1 -38.73 -11.10 -6.42
C ARG A 1 -37.98 -10.70 -7.69
N ASP A 2 -38.25 -9.50 -8.18
CA ASP A 2 -37.57 -8.93 -9.33
C ASP A 2 -36.08 -8.84 -9.03
N LEU A 3 -35.29 -9.62 -9.74
CA LEU A 3 -33.87 -9.38 -9.96
C LEU A 3 -33.75 -8.11 -10.80
N ARG A 4 -33.98 -6.95 -10.19
CA ARG A 4 -33.64 -5.68 -10.79
C ARG A 4 -32.13 -5.66 -10.94
N MET A 5 -31.68 -5.81 -12.18
CA MET A 5 -30.28 -5.65 -12.55
C MET A 5 -29.72 -4.42 -11.83
N SER A 6 -28.63 -4.60 -11.12
CA SER A 6 -27.85 -3.54 -10.50
C SER A 6 -27.57 -2.51 -11.59
N ARG A 7 -28.25 -1.37 -11.57
CA ARG A 7 -27.98 -0.26 -12.47
C ARG A 7 -26.57 0.21 -12.15
N GLY A 8 -25.69 0.28 -13.14
CA GLY A 8 -24.30 0.65 -12.95
C GLY A 8 -24.16 2.02 -12.26
N LEU A 9 -23.06 2.24 -11.52
CA LEU A 9 -22.79 3.50 -10.82
C LEU A 9 -22.90 4.73 -11.72
N GLY A 10 -22.57 4.61 -13.01
CA GLY A 10 -22.73 5.69 -13.99
C GLY A 10 -24.18 6.16 -14.16
N ASP A 11 -25.15 5.25 -14.11
CA ASP A 11 -26.57 5.62 -14.19
C ASP A 11 -27.05 6.29 -12.91
N VAL A 12 -26.47 5.94 -11.77
CA VAL A 12 -26.75 6.61 -10.49
C VAL A 12 -26.28 8.06 -10.55
N TYR A 13 -25.07 8.32 -11.04
CA TYR A 13 -24.50 9.67 -11.14
C TYR A 13 -25.28 10.56 -12.11
N LYS A 14 -25.68 10.02 -13.27
CA LYS A 14 -26.53 10.73 -14.23
C LYS A 14 -27.86 11.16 -13.61
N ARG A 15 -28.51 10.26 -12.88
CA ARG A 15 -29.78 10.57 -12.19
C ARG A 15 -29.59 11.57 -11.06
N GLN A 16 -28.51 11.49 -10.30
CA GLN A 16 -28.20 12.48 -9.28
C GLN A 16 -28.02 13.87 -9.89
N LYS A 17 -27.28 13.98 -11.02
CA LYS A 17 -27.14 15.24 -11.74
C LYS A 17 -28.48 15.79 -12.22
N ALA A 18 -29.32 14.96 -12.87
CA ALA A 18 -30.65 15.36 -13.33
C ALA A 18 -31.51 15.84 -12.15
N TRP A 19 -31.54 15.09 -11.05
CA TRP A 19 -32.26 15.48 -9.84
C TRP A 19 -31.80 16.83 -9.28
N MET A 20 -30.48 17.09 -9.26
CA MET A 20 -29.94 18.39 -8.82
C MET A 20 -30.38 19.52 -9.75
N ALA A 21 -30.43 19.29 -11.06
CA ALA A 21 -30.90 20.29 -12.04
C ALA A 21 -32.38 20.60 -11.83
N ASP A 22 -33.24 19.58 -11.76
CA ASP A 22 -34.67 19.70 -11.51
C ASP A 22 -34.97 20.45 -10.19
N PHE A 23 -34.16 20.14 -9.17
CA PHE A 23 -34.28 20.79 -7.88
C PHE A 23 -33.90 22.28 -7.93
N ALA A 24 -32.81 22.60 -8.65
CA ALA A 24 -32.42 24.00 -8.88
C ALA A 24 -33.49 24.80 -9.60
N GLU A 25 -34.07 24.26 -10.67
CA GLU A 25 -35.15 24.86 -11.42
C GLU A 25 -36.38 25.09 -10.53
N LYS A 26 -36.82 24.07 -9.80
CA LYS A 26 -37.97 24.13 -8.89
C LYS A 26 -37.87 25.25 -7.86
N TYR A 27 -36.66 25.55 -7.38
CA TYR A 27 -36.42 26.57 -6.35
C TYR A 27 -35.85 27.88 -6.90
N GLY A 28 -35.79 28.04 -8.23
CA GLY A 28 -35.27 29.24 -8.88
C GLY A 28 -33.80 29.54 -8.55
N LYS A 29 -32.98 28.48 -8.41
CA LYS A 29 -31.56 28.58 -8.08
C LYS A 29 -30.69 28.38 -9.30
N ASN A 30 -29.73 29.27 -9.51
CA ASN A 30 -28.79 29.21 -10.64
C ASN A 30 -27.51 28.42 -10.34
N VAL A 31 -27.24 28.13 -9.06
CA VAL A 31 -26.03 27.45 -8.63
C VAL A 31 -26.37 26.34 -7.65
N VAL A 32 -25.83 25.16 -7.92
CA VAL A 32 -25.89 24.00 -7.02
C VAL A 32 -24.46 23.65 -6.64
N ILE A 33 -24.21 23.55 -5.35
CA ILE A 33 -22.91 23.13 -4.79
C ILE A 33 -23.07 21.73 -4.19
N PRO A 34 -22.62 20.67 -4.90
CA PRO A 34 -22.67 19.32 -4.38
C PRO A 34 -21.68 19.14 -3.23
N GLY A 35 -22.17 18.97 -2.00
CA GLY A 35 -21.35 18.66 -0.83
C GLY A 35 -21.18 17.15 -0.67
N MET A 36 -19.98 16.69 -0.35
CA MET A 36 -19.71 15.30 -0.07
C MET A 36 -18.68 15.11 1.05
N GLU A 37 -18.79 14.01 1.75
CA GLU A 37 -17.80 13.57 2.72
C GLU A 37 -16.74 12.74 1.97
N PRO A 38 -15.43 13.05 2.07
CA PRO A 38 -14.36 12.32 1.38
C PRO A 38 -14.06 10.99 2.08
N THR A 39 -15.01 10.06 2.06
CA THR A 39 -14.85 8.73 2.65
C THR A 39 -14.30 7.75 1.62
N GLY A 40 -13.09 7.25 1.86
CA GLY A 40 -12.43 6.27 1.00
C GLY A 40 -12.29 6.74 -0.45
N HIS A 41 -12.59 5.83 -1.40
CA HIS A 41 -12.46 6.08 -2.84
C HIS A 41 -13.78 6.43 -3.55
N TYR A 42 -14.90 6.32 -2.86
CA TYR A 42 -16.23 6.44 -3.48
C TYR A 42 -16.54 7.82 -4.08
N TRP A 43 -15.94 8.86 -3.51
CA TRP A 43 -16.16 10.23 -3.97
C TRP A 43 -15.41 10.59 -5.26
N PHE A 44 -14.31 9.87 -5.61
CA PHE A 44 -13.47 10.20 -6.77
C PHE A 44 -14.25 10.22 -8.08
N ASN A 45 -14.96 9.12 -8.37
CA ASN A 45 -15.71 9.01 -9.62
C ASN A 45 -16.87 10.00 -9.70
N LEU A 46 -17.60 10.20 -8.60
CA LEU A 46 -18.67 11.17 -8.54
C LEU A 46 -18.11 12.59 -8.66
N GLY A 47 -17.04 12.91 -7.94
CA GLY A 47 -16.40 14.21 -7.96
C GLY A 47 -15.90 14.58 -9.37
N ALA A 48 -15.18 13.65 -10.03
CA ALA A 48 -14.73 13.84 -11.40
C ALA A 48 -15.92 14.04 -12.37
N TYR A 49 -16.94 13.17 -12.30
CA TYR A 49 -18.12 13.28 -13.13
C TYR A 49 -18.85 14.64 -12.97
N LEU A 50 -18.96 15.13 -11.75
CA LEU A 50 -19.59 16.43 -11.48
C LEU A 50 -18.75 17.59 -12.02
N GLN A 51 -17.42 17.55 -11.89
CA GLN A 51 -16.51 18.55 -12.45
C GLN A 51 -16.58 18.58 -14.00
N ASP A 52 -16.55 17.41 -14.64
CA ASP A 52 -16.67 17.29 -16.10
C ASP A 52 -18.01 17.84 -16.62
N ASN A 53 -19.03 17.89 -15.76
CA ASN A 53 -20.35 18.45 -16.05
C ASN A 53 -20.54 19.89 -15.53
N GLY A 54 -19.46 20.60 -15.23
CA GLY A 54 -19.50 22.03 -14.87
C GLY A 54 -19.94 22.33 -13.44
N MET A 55 -20.12 21.32 -12.59
CA MET A 55 -20.42 21.50 -11.17
C MET A 55 -19.12 21.60 -10.35
N LYS A 56 -19.16 22.31 -9.24
CA LYS A 56 -18.02 22.45 -8.31
C LYS A 56 -18.31 21.68 -7.03
N PRO A 57 -17.98 20.36 -6.96
CA PRO A 57 -18.15 19.61 -5.73
C PRO A 57 -17.24 20.14 -4.64
N VAL A 58 -17.72 20.06 -3.40
CA VAL A 58 -16.97 20.50 -2.21
C VAL A 58 -16.90 19.37 -1.19
N HIS A 59 -15.83 19.38 -0.40
CA HIS A 59 -15.62 18.42 0.67
C HIS A 59 -15.95 19.03 2.02
N VAL A 60 -16.73 18.28 2.78
CA VAL A 60 -17.00 18.57 4.20
C VAL A 60 -16.18 17.62 5.05
N ASN A 61 -15.50 18.16 6.07
CA ASN A 61 -14.67 17.36 6.95
C ASN A 61 -15.52 16.35 7.73
N PRO A 62 -15.19 15.02 7.65
CA PRO A 62 -15.92 13.96 8.37
C PRO A 62 -16.06 14.22 9.87
N HIS A 63 -15.04 14.85 10.47
CA HIS A 63 -15.07 15.21 11.89
C HIS A 63 -16.13 16.27 12.21
N HIS A 64 -16.29 17.25 11.33
CA HIS A 64 -17.36 18.26 11.46
C HIS A 64 -18.73 17.62 11.30
N VAL A 65 -18.90 16.72 10.32
CA VAL A 65 -20.16 15.99 10.12
C VAL A 65 -20.51 15.20 11.38
N LYS A 66 -19.55 14.45 11.94
CA LYS A 66 -19.76 13.70 13.18
C LYS A 66 -20.15 14.60 14.35
N LYS A 67 -19.38 15.67 14.61
CA LYS A 67 -19.67 16.59 15.72
C LYS A 67 -21.01 17.32 15.57
N SER A 68 -21.35 17.78 14.37
CA SER A 68 -22.62 18.46 14.14
C SER A 68 -23.81 17.54 14.41
N LYS A 69 -23.71 16.24 14.07
CA LYS A 69 -24.74 15.25 14.41
C LYS A 69 -24.90 15.03 15.90
N GLU A 70 -23.78 14.98 16.63
CA GLU A 70 -23.79 14.82 18.09
C GLU A 70 -24.43 16.01 18.78
N LEU A 71 -24.30 17.22 18.21
CA LEU A 71 -24.93 18.44 18.73
C LEU A 71 -26.45 18.50 18.43
N ASP A 72 -26.88 17.94 17.29
CA ASP A 72 -28.27 18.05 16.83
C ASP A 72 -29.25 17.15 17.62
N ASP A 73 -28.86 15.95 18.06
CA ASP A 73 -29.79 15.04 18.72
C ASP A 73 -29.22 14.07 19.78
N ASN A 74 -28.06 14.31 20.33
CA ASN A 74 -27.41 13.45 21.35
C ASN A 74 -27.38 11.95 21.05
N ASN A 75 -27.67 11.55 19.81
CA ASN A 75 -27.77 10.15 19.42
C ASN A 75 -26.66 9.79 18.41
N PRO A 76 -25.64 8.99 18.80
CA PRO A 76 -24.49 8.67 17.96
C PRO A 76 -24.82 7.69 16.81
N ASN A 77 -26.08 7.29 16.64
CA ASN A 77 -26.46 6.31 15.65
C ASN A 77 -26.22 6.81 14.21
N LYS A 78 -25.50 6.00 13.43
CA LYS A 78 -25.34 6.18 11.99
C LYS A 78 -26.71 6.15 11.31
N ASN A 79 -27.10 7.25 10.68
CA ASN A 79 -28.34 7.34 9.94
C ASN A 79 -28.08 7.99 8.58
N ASP A 80 -28.14 7.20 7.51
CA ASP A 80 -27.89 7.62 6.13
C ASP A 80 -28.82 8.76 5.63
N ARG A 81 -29.91 9.06 6.35
CA ARG A 81 -30.79 10.20 6.05
C ARG A 81 -30.35 11.49 6.72
N LYS A 82 -29.66 11.41 7.86
CA LYS A 82 -29.17 12.59 8.60
C LYS A 82 -27.89 13.15 7.99
N ASP A 83 -27.01 12.29 7.47
CA ASP A 83 -25.72 12.67 6.91
C ASP A 83 -25.84 13.70 5.79
N PRO A 84 -26.70 13.51 4.76
CA PRO A 84 -26.87 14.51 3.72
C PRO A 84 -27.39 15.86 4.22
N LYS A 85 -28.30 15.86 5.21
CA LYS A 85 -28.82 17.08 5.81
C LYS A 85 -27.73 17.87 6.55
N THR A 86 -26.92 17.18 7.35
CA THR A 86 -25.80 17.78 8.08
C THR A 86 -24.75 18.31 7.10
N ILE A 87 -24.41 17.55 6.05
CA ILE A 87 -23.48 18.01 5.02
C ILE A 87 -24.01 19.26 4.32
N ALA A 88 -25.29 19.29 3.95
CA ALA A 88 -25.91 20.46 3.31
C ALA A 88 -25.90 21.68 4.22
N ALA A 89 -26.16 21.53 5.54
CA ALA A 89 -26.06 22.60 6.50
C ALA A 89 -24.64 23.17 6.62
N LEU A 90 -23.63 22.29 6.73
CA LEU A 90 -22.22 22.70 6.80
C LEU A 90 -21.76 23.39 5.50
N VAL A 91 -22.21 22.95 4.33
CA VAL A 91 -21.95 23.64 3.07
C VAL A 91 -22.61 25.02 3.05
N ASN A 92 -23.84 25.15 3.52
CA ASN A 92 -24.54 26.44 3.58
C ASN A 92 -23.86 27.41 4.56
N GLU A 93 -23.23 26.90 5.63
CA GLU A 93 -22.45 27.68 6.60
C GLU A 93 -21.03 28.03 6.08
N GLY A 94 -20.64 27.60 4.88
CA GLY A 94 -19.31 27.82 4.33
C GLY A 94 -18.22 26.94 4.93
N ARG A 95 -18.58 25.89 5.67
CA ARG A 95 -17.64 24.95 6.31
C ARG A 95 -17.26 23.81 5.37
N PHE A 96 -16.63 24.14 4.27
CA PHE A 96 -16.19 23.19 3.26
C PHE A 96 -14.86 23.59 2.66
N SER A 97 -14.26 22.67 1.89
CA SER A 97 -13.07 22.92 1.06
C SER A 97 -13.31 22.41 -0.36
N TYR A 98 -12.65 23.04 -1.33
CA TYR A 98 -12.62 22.51 -2.68
C TYR A 98 -11.62 21.37 -2.76
N PRO A 99 -12.02 20.18 -3.25
CA PRO A 99 -11.08 19.09 -3.44
C PRO A 99 -10.08 19.41 -4.53
N TYR A 100 -8.81 19.18 -4.25
CA TYR A 100 -7.82 19.13 -5.31
C TYR A 100 -7.87 17.74 -5.96
N ILE A 101 -8.39 17.66 -7.17
CA ILE A 101 -8.37 16.45 -8.00
C ILE A 101 -7.26 16.64 -9.02
N PRO A 102 -6.11 15.96 -8.85
CA PRO A 102 -5.02 16.07 -9.81
C PRO A 102 -5.44 15.49 -11.16
N THR A 103 -5.01 16.12 -12.24
CA THR A 103 -5.24 15.68 -13.62
C THR A 103 -3.92 15.43 -14.35
N GLY A 104 -3.97 14.71 -15.46
CA GLY A 104 -2.78 14.46 -16.29
C GLY A 104 -1.66 13.81 -15.51
N ILE A 105 -0.44 14.32 -15.69
CA ILE A 105 0.79 13.78 -15.07
C ILE A 105 0.72 13.74 -13.53
N TYR A 106 0.05 14.71 -12.90
CA TYR A 106 -0.08 14.75 -11.44
C TYR A 106 -1.01 13.67 -10.90
N ALA A 107 -2.07 13.31 -11.65
CA ALA A 107 -2.94 12.19 -11.31
C ALA A 107 -2.17 10.86 -11.37
N GLU A 108 -1.35 10.67 -12.41
CA GLU A 108 -0.52 9.48 -12.56
C GLU A 108 0.52 9.36 -11.44
N ILE A 109 1.27 10.43 -11.14
CA ILE A 109 2.27 10.43 -10.07
C ILE A 109 1.62 10.14 -8.71
N ARG A 110 0.44 10.72 -8.44
CA ARG A 110 -0.30 10.42 -7.20
C ARG A 110 -0.68 8.95 -7.10
N SER A 111 -1.20 8.37 -8.19
CA SER A 111 -1.61 6.97 -8.22
C SER A 111 -0.41 6.03 -8.06
N LEU A 112 0.70 6.30 -8.75
CA LEU A 112 1.95 5.55 -8.62
C LEU A 112 2.54 5.67 -7.21
N SER A 113 2.48 6.85 -6.59
CA SER A 113 2.96 7.07 -5.21
C SER A 113 2.13 6.28 -4.20
N ASN A 114 0.80 6.22 -4.37
CA ASN A 114 -0.06 5.39 -3.54
C ASN A 114 0.25 3.90 -3.71
N LEU A 115 0.46 3.44 -4.95
CA LEU A 115 0.83 2.05 -5.24
C LEU A 115 2.21 1.71 -4.63
N ARG A 116 3.18 2.64 -4.73
CA ARG A 116 4.48 2.48 -4.06
C ARG A 116 4.34 2.33 -2.54
N PHE A 117 3.46 3.14 -1.93
CA PHE A 117 3.21 3.06 -0.49
C PHE A 117 2.63 1.68 -0.11
N GLN A 118 1.61 1.21 -0.83
CA GLN A 118 1.02 -0.12 -0.62
C GLN A 118 2.06 -1.24 -0.80
N THR A 119 2.88 -1.16 -1.86
CA THR A 119 3.97 -2.12 -2.10
C THR A 119 4.98 -2.14 -0.95
N GLN A 120 5.31 -0.96 -0.38
CA GLN A 120 6.20 -0.85 0.77
C GLN A 120 5.60 -1.47 2.04
N GLU A 121 4.29 -1.32 2.26
CA GLU A 121 3.60 -1.97 3.38
C GLU A 121 3.65 -3.50 3.26
N GLU A 122 3.40 -4.04 2.07
CA GLU A 122 3.49 -5.49 1.83
C GLU A 122 4.93 -6.00 2.03
N LEU A 123 5.94 -5.30 1.53
CA LEU A 123 7.35 -5.64 1.81
C LEU A 123 7.64 -5.67 3.31
N THR A 124 7.11 -4.72 4.05
CA THR A 124 7.28 -4.67 5.52
C THR A 124 6.62 -5.86 6.19
N ARG A 125 5.42 -6.24 5.76
CA ARG A 125 4.71 -7.43 6.27
C ARG A 125 5.49 -8.71 5.99
N ILE A 126 6.02 -8.87 4.76
CA ILE A 126 6.83 -10.04 4.37
C ILE A 126 8.10 -10.09 5.23
N LYS A 127 8.83 -8.98 5.39
CA LYS A 127 10.03 -8.91 6.23
C LYS A 127 9.74 -9.31 7.69
N ASN A 128 8.63 -8.85 8.25
CA ASN A 128 8.22 -9.22 9.61
C ASN A 128 7.89 -10.71 9.72
N ARG A 129 7.26 -11.30 8.71
CA ARG A 129 6.99 -12.75 8.66
C ARG A 129 8.28 -13.55 8.56
N ILE A 130 9.24 -13.11 7.75
CA ILE A 130 10.57 -13.74 7.67
C ILE A 130 11.31 -13.62 9.01
N ALA A 131 11.28 -12.46 9.65
CA ALA A 131 11.89 -12.27 10.97
C ALA A 131 11.28 -13.20 12.03
N ARG A 132 9.94 -13.37 12.01
CA ARG A 132 9.24 -14.34 12.86
C ARG A 132 9.67 -15.78 12.55
N TRP A 133 9.79 -16.13 11.28
CA TRP A 133 10.25 -17.46 10.87
C TRP A 133 11.63 -17.76 11.43
N PHE A 134 12.58 -16.81 11.33
CA PHE A 134 13.92 -16.96 11.93
C PHE A 134 13.86 -17.14 13.44
N ALA A 135 13.06 -16.37 14.14
CA ALA A 135 12.92 -16.50 15.58
C ALA A 135 12.42 -17.90 16.02
N ILE A 136 11.68 -18.60 15.15
CA ILE A 136 11.16 -19.95 15.44
C ILE A 136 12.16 -21.03 15.03
N TYR A 137 12.72 -20.95 13.81
CA TYR A 137 13.44 -22.05 13.20
C TYR A 137 14.96 -21.86 13.13
N PHE A 138 15.46 -20.61 13.15
CA PHE A 138 16.89 -20.32 13.09
C PHE A 138 17.24 -19.01 13.78
N PRO A 139 17.08 -18.88 15.10
CA PRO A 139 17.31 -17.64 15.83
C PRO A 139 18.76 -17.11 15.72
N GLU A 140 19.75 -17.99 15.62
CA GLU A 140 21.17 -17.63 15.52
C GLU A 140 21.55 -17.02 14.18
N TYR A 141 20.66 -17.10 13.16
CA TYR A 141 20.92 -16.50 11.86
C TYR A 141 21.17 -14.99 11.96
N LYS A 142 20.53 -14.31 12.91
CA LYS A 142 20.72 -12.88 13.17
C LYS A 142 22.14 -12.54 13.61
N ASP A 143 22.82 -13.44 14.30
CA ASP A 143 24.19 -13.23 14.77
C ASP A 143 25.20 -13.37 13.62
N VAL A 144 24.85 -14.16 12.60
CA VAL A 144 25.66 -14.32 11.38
C VAL A 144 25.44 -13.16 10.42
N TYR A 145 24.19 -12.72 10.28
CA TYR A 145 23.75 -11.66 9.38
C TYR A 145 23.03 -10.58 10.16
N GLY A 146 23.67 -9.43 10.36
CA GLY A 146 23.02 -8.24 10.96
C GLY A 146 21.79 -7.79 10.16
N ASP A 147 21.85 -7.91 8.83
CA ASP A 147 20.70 -7.81 7.94
C ASP A 147 20.20 -9.21 7.57
N LEU A 148 19.02 -9.57 8.07
CA LEU A 148 18.36 -10.84 7.78
C LEU A 148 18.07 -11.04 6.28
N MET A 149 18.02 -9.93 5.53
CA MET A 149 17.72 -9.93 4.09
C MET A 149 18.97 -9.84 3.22
N ALA A 150 20.18 -9.98 3.81
CA ALA A 150 21.43 -9.97 3.06
C ALA A 150 21.39 -10.94 1.87
N VAL A 151 21.81 -10.48 0.70
CA VAL A 151 21.76 -11.26 -0.55
C VAL A 151 22.46 -12.62 -0.41
N SER A 152 23.66 -12.62 0.21
CA SER A 152 24.43 -13.84 0.41
C SER A 152 23.73 -14.86 1.32
N GLY A 153 23.02 -14.38 2.32
CA GLY A 153 22.23 -15.25 3.20
C GLY A 153 21.00 -15.82 2.49
N ARG A 154 20.25 -14.97 1.79
CA ARG A 154 19.06 -15.40 1.03
C ARG A 154 19.39 -16.48 0.00
N MET A 155 20.54 -16.40 -0.67
CA MET A 155 20.96 -17.42 -1.62
C MET A 155 21.13 -18.80 -0.98
N ILE A 156 21.71 -18.84 0.22
CA ILE A 156 21.82 -20.10 0.96
C ILE A 156 20.45 -20.62 1.38
N LEU A 157 19.60 -19.73 1.91
CA LEU A 157 18.26 -20.10 2.39
C LEU A 157 17.31 -20.59 1.30
N LYS A 158 17.53 -20.19 0.05
CA LYS A 158 16.78 -20.73 -1.10
C LYS A 158 17.12 -22.21 -1.37
N GLU A 159 18.35 -22.62 -1.14
CA GLU A 159 18.85 -23.99 -1.33
C GLU A 159 18.74 -24.83 -0.06
N ALA A 160 19.06 -24.24 1.09
CA ALA A 160 19.15 -24.86 2.38
C ALA A 160 18.43 -24.00 3.44
N PRO A 161 17.08 -24.08 3.53
CA PRO A 161 16.28 -23.22 4.39
C PRO A 161 16.50 -23.39 5.88
N LEU A 162 16.64 -24.63 6.34
CA LEU A 162 16.75 -24.98 7.76
C LEU A 162 18.21 -25.13 8.21
N PRO A 163 18.51 -24.98 9.52
CA PRO A 163 19.83 -25.25 10.07
C PRO A 163 20.38 -26.64 9.70
N GLU A 164 19.51 -27.66 9.69
CA GLU A 164 19.91 -29.01 9.29
C GLU A 164 20.35 -29.09 7.83
N ASP A 165 19.63 -28.40 6.93
CA ASP A 165 19.98 -28.37 5.51
C ASP A 165 21.34 -27.70 5.28
N ILE A 166 21.62 -26.60 6.03
CA ILE A 166 22.89 -25.88 5.99
C ILE A 166 24.01 -26.77 6.53
N ARG A 167 23.76 -27.54 7.59
CA ARG A 167 24.72 -28.50 8.17
C ARG A 167 25.07 -29.60 7.17
N ILE A 168 24.08 -30.15 6.47
CA ILE A 168 24.28 -31.15 5.40
C ILE A 168 25.08 -30.56 4.24
N LEU A 169 24.79 -29.33 3.84
CA LEU A 169 25.49 -28.63 2.77
C LEU A 169 26.96 -28.40 3.11
N GLY A 170 27.26 -28.13 4.38
CA GLY A 170 28.58 -27.92 4.93
C GLY A 170 29.27 -26.67 4.42
N VAL A 171 30.46 -26.39 4.98
CA VAL A 171 31.23 -25.17 4.67
C VAL A 171 31.58 -25.05 3.17
N ASN A 172 31.95 -26.16 2.55
CA ASN A 172 32.32 -26.16 1.13
C ASN A 172 31.13 -25.91 0.23
N GLY A 173 29.97 -26.51 0.52
CA GLY A 173 28.74 -26.29 -0.23
C GLY A 173 28.23 -24.85 -0.15
N VAL A 174 28.21 -24.29 1.06
CA VAL A 174 27.86 -22.87 1.28
C VAL A 174 28.79 -21.95 0.46
N ASN A 175 30.09 -22.15 0.54
CA ASN A 175 31.05 -21.34 -0.19
C ASN A 175 30.92 -21.51 -1.72
N GLN A 176 30.59 -22.72 -2.20
CA GLN A 176 30.39 -23.00 -3.62
C GLN A 176 29.19 -22.25 -4.20
N ILE A 177 28.08 -22.19 -3.47
CA ILE A 177 26.89 -21.40 -3.88
C ILE A 177 27.27 -19.94 -4.11
N TRP A 178 28.00 -19.32 -3.18
CA TRP A 178 28.43 -17.93 -3.34
C TRP A 178 29.41 -17.73 -4.49
N ARG A 179 30.32 -18.67 -4.73
CA ARG A 179 31.27 -18.61 -5.85
C ARG A 179 30.54 -18.71 -7.20
N ASN A 180 29.60 -19.64 -7.32
CA ASN A 180 28.79 -19.80 -8.54
C ASN A 180 28.02 -18.50 -8.87
N ALA A 181 27.55 -17.79 -7.84
CA ALA A 181 26.88 -16.50 -7.95
C ALA A 181 27.84 -15.30 -8.09
N LYS A 182 29.17 -15.51 -8.11
CA LYS A 182 30.19 -14.46 -8.21
C LYS A 182 30.06 -13.36 -7.15
N LEU A 183 29.56 -13.72 -5.96
CA LEU A 183 29.40 -12.75 -4.88
C LEU A 183 30.76 -12.34 -4.31
N ARG A 184 30.93 -11.01 -4.11
CA ARG A 184 32.08 -10.43 -3.42
C ARG A 184 31.79 -10.33 -1.90
N GLY A 185 32.85 -10.34 -1.08
CA GLY A 185 32.71 -10.18 0.39
C GLY A 185 32.19 -11.42 1.11
N THR A 186 32.07 -12.55 0.44
CA THR A 186 31.73 -13.89 0.99
C THR A 186 32.89 -14.84 0.80
N GLY A 187 32.99 -15.86 1.65
CA GLY A 187 34.09 -16.85 1.55
C GLY A 187 34.07 -17.85 2.70
N MET A 188 35.12 -18.70 2.75
CA MET A 188 35.25 -19.81 3.69
C MET A 188 35.08 -19.39 5.16
N LYS A 189 35.56 -18.20 5.55
CA LYS A 189 35.44 -17.71 6.93
C LYS A 189 33.95 -17.52 7.31
N ARG A 190 33.17 -16.86 6.43
CA ARG A 190 31.75 -16.63 6.68
C ARG A 190 30.95 -17.93 6.58
N ALA A 191 31.31 -18.83 5.66
CA ALA A 191 30.69 -20.14 5.57
C ALA A 191 30.88 -20.95 6.85
N LYS A 192 32.08 -20.94 7.47
CA LYS A 192 32.31 -21.58 8.75
C LYS A 192 31.44 -21.03 9.86
N ILE A 193 31.29 -19.71 9.94
CA ILE A 193 30.42 -19.05 10.94
C ILE A 193 28.96 -19.48 10.76
N LEU A 194 28.45 -19.49 9.52
CA LEU A 194 27.08 -19.88 9.25
C LEU A 194 26.82 -21.35 9.59
N VAL A 195 27.71 -22.25 9.18
CA VAL A 195 27.58 -23.69 9.47
C VAL A 195 27.69 -23.94 10.98
N SER A 196 28.61 -23.28 11.67
CA SER A 196 28.71 -23.40 13.13
C SER A 196 27.44 -22.88 13.84
N ALA A 197 26.86 -21.77 13.38
CA ALA A 197 25.56 -21.31 13.91
C ALA A 197 24.44 -22.34 13.68
N ALA A 198 24.43 -22.99 12.52
CA ALA A 198 23.47 -24.03 12.20
C ALA A 198 23.65 -25.31 13.04
N GLU A 199 24.91 -25.68 13.37
CA GLU A 199 25.21 -26.82 14.23
C GLU A 199 24.73 -26.64 15.68
N HIS A 200 24.73 -25.41 16.16
CA HIS A 200 24.36 -25.07 17.54
C HIS A 200 22.98 -24.44 17.65
N SER A 201 22.19 -24.48 16.58
CA SER A 201 20.88 -23.86 16.57
C SER A 201 19.90 -24.51 17.55
N VAL A 202 19.22 -23.64 18.32
CA VAL A 202 18.15 -24.03 19.25
C VAL A 202 16.76 -23.87 18.58
N GLY A 203 16.71 -23.58 17.28
CA GLY A 203 15.46 -23.44 16.52
C GLY A 203 14.59 -24.69 16.59
N SER A 204 13.28 -24.51 16.41
CA SER A 204 12.31 -25.58 16.37
C SER A 204 12.62 -26.59 15.26
N LYS A 205 12.48 -27.87 15.55
CA LYS A 205 12.63 -28.97 14.59
C LYS A 205 11.28 -29.52 14.14
N GLU A 206 10.20 -28.95 14.64
CA GLU A 206 8.84 -29.40 14.33
C GLU A 206 8.40 -28.92 12.93
N ALA A 207 7.67 -29.78 12.24
CA ALA A 207 7.10 -29.53 10.92
C ALA A 207 8.11 -28.98 9.87
N PRO A 208 9.26 -29.66 9.65
CA PRO A 208 10.35 -29.12 8.82
C PRO A 208 9.93 -28.86 7.37
N GLU A 209 9.07 -29.70 6.79
CA GLU A 209 8.59 -29.50 5.41
C GLU A 209 7.72 -28.23 5.29
N ALA A 210 6.85 -27.99 6.25
CA ALA A 210 6.04 -26.77 6.26
C ALA A 210 6.91 -25.52 6.41
N ALA A 211 7.94 -25.58 7.28
CA ALA A 211 8.89 -24.50 7.49
C ALA A 211 9.70 -24.17 6.20
N ARG A 212 10.14 -25.20 5.46
CA ARG A 212 10.83 -25.03 4.16
C ARG A 212 9.92 -24.35 3.13
N ILE A 213 8.69 -24.84 3.01
CA ILE A 213 7.71 -24.26 2.08
C ILE A 213 7.40 -22.81 2.45
N GLU A 214 7.19 -22.53 3.74
CA GLU A 214 6.88 -21.16 4.21
C GLU A 214 8.02 -20.20 3.88
N LEU A 215 9.27 -20.53 4.23
CA LEU A 215 10.40 -19.64 3.94
C LEU A 215 10.60 -19.44 2.45
N LYS A 216 10.53 -20.51 1.65
CA LYS A 216 10.64 -20.43 0.19
C LYS A 216 9.61 -19.47 -0.40
N ASN A 217 8.36 -19.58 0.02
CA ASN A 217 7.29 -18.69 -0.45
C ASN A 217 7.55 -17.24 -0.02
N LEU A 218 7.94 -17.00 1.23
CA LEU A 218 8.24 -15.67 1.73
C LEU A 218 9.42 -15.01 1.00
N LEU A 219 10.48 -15.76 0.69
CA LEU A 219 11.62 -15.25 -0.08
C LEU A 219 11.23 -14.93 -1.53
N ASN A 220 10.40 -15.76 -2.16
CA ASN A 220 9.89 -15.51 -3.50
C ASN A 220 8.97 -14.28 -3.53
N ASP A 221 8.04 -14.17 -2.58
CA ASP A 221 7.18 -13.01 -2.45
C ASP A 221 8.01 -11.73 -2.28
N MET A 222 9.04 -11.78 -1.43
CA MET A 222 9.94 -10.65 -1.23
C MET A 222 10.63 -10.23 -2.53
N ASP A 223 11.17 -11.17 -3.30
CA ASP A 223 11.85 -10.86 -4.57
C ASP A 223 10.87 -10.21 -5.57
N VAL A 224 9.63 -10.71 -5.66
CA VAL A 224 8.58 -10.14 -6.51
C VAL A 224 8.25 -8.70 -6.09
N TYR A 225 8.08 -8.46 -4.79
CA TYR A 225 7.73 -7.11 -4.31
C TYR A 225 8.91 -6.12 -4.39
N VAL A 226 10.15 -6.59 -4.26
CA VAL A 226 11.34 -5.77 -4.51
C VAL A 226 11.39 -5.34 -5.97
N SER A 227 11.21 -6.28 -6.92
CA SER A 227 11.18 -5.96 -8.35
C SER A 227 10.06 -4.98 -8.70
N ARG A 228 8.85 -5.16 -8.14
CA ARG A 228 7.74 -4.21 -8.32
C ARG A 228 8.07 -2.81 -7.79
N MET A 229 8.76 -2.74 -6.66
CA MET A 229 9.18 -1.46 -6.08
C MET A 229 10.18 -0.73 -6.98
N GLU A 230 11.16 -1.45 -7.56
CA GLU A 230 12.13 -0.89 -8.50
C GLU A 230 11.45 -0.37 -9.77
N GLU A 231 10.53 -1.15 -10.34
CA GLU A 231 9.75 -0.74 -11.52
C GLU A 231 8.90 0.53 -11.24
N LEU A 232 8.23 0.57 -10.08
CA LEU A 232 7.45 1.74 -9.67
C LEU A 232 8.32 2.99 -9.49
N LEU A 233 9.49 2.84 -8.85
CA LEU A 233 10.41 3.96 -8.64
C LEU A 233 10.95 4.48 -9.97
N GLN A 234 11.31 3.60 -10.90
CA GLN A 234 11.74 3.97 -12.24
C GLN A 234 10.63 4.73 -12.98
N THR A 235 9.41 4.19 -12.97
CA THR A 235 8.27 4.83 -13.63
C THR A 235 7.97 6.21 -13.05
N ILE A 236 8.01 6.36 -11.72
CA ILE A 236 7.83 7.66 -11.06
C ILE A 236 8.94 8.64 -11.47
N GLU A 237 10.19 8.19 -11.50
CA GLU A 237 11.33 9.02 -11.91
C GLU A 237 11.20 9.51 -13.35
N GLU A 238 10.83 8.64 -14.28
CA GLU A 238 10.60 8.99 -15.68
C GLU A 238 9.51 10.05 -15.83
N LYS A 239 8.39 9.91 -15.10
CA LYS A 239 7.31 10.90 -15.11
C LYS A 239 7.71 12.22 -14.45
N LEU A 240 8.48 12.19 -13.38
CA LEU A 240 8.99 13.41 -12.73
C LEU A 240 9.91 14.22 -13.66
N LYS A 241 10.71 13.56 -14.51
CA LYS A 241 11.57 14.24 -15.50
C LYS A 241 10.78 15.07 -16.52
N THR A 242 9.52 14.76 -16.74
CA THR A 242 8.65 15.55 -17.65
C THR A 242 8.10 16.82 -17.01
N ILE A 243 8.30 17.02 -15.71
CA ILE A 243 7.84 18.23 -14.98
C ILE A 243 9.02 19.19 -14.84
N PRO A 244 9.00 20.39 -15.47
CA PRO A 244 10.17 21.26 -15.57
C PRO A 244 10.81 21.67 -14.24
N TYR A 245 10.02 21.77 -13.17
CA TYR A 245 10.50 22.21 -11.84
C TYR A 245 10.71 21.04 -10.84
N ALA A 246 10.36 19.80 -11.20
CA ALA A 246 10.56 18.65 -10.32
C ALA A 246 12.04 18.23 -10.21
N VAL A 247 12.87 18.62 -11.17
CA VAL A 247 14.30 18.29 -11.20
C VAL A 247 15.05 18.84 -9.97
N SER A 248 14.60 19.97 -9.41
CA SER A 248 15.22 20.57 -8.23
C SER A 248 14.97 19.80 -6.92
N TYR A 249 13.94 18.93 -6.87
CA TYR A 249 13.59 18.14 -5.68
C TYR A 249 14.20 16.73 -5.67
N THR A 250 14.69 16.22 -6.80
CA THR A 250 15.33 14.90 -6.88
C THR A 250 16.69 14.86 -6.21
N HIS A 251 17.38 16.00 -6.09
CA HIS A 251 18.66 16.12 -5.38
C HIS A 251 18.55 16.08 -3.85
N LEU A 252 17.37 16.25 -3.26
CA LEU A 252 17.16 16.21 -1.81
C LEU A 252 17.03 14.78 -1.22
N ARG A 253 17.13 13.74 -2.04
CA ARG A 253 17.01 12.34 -1.60
C ARG A 253 18.32 11.55 -1.58
N ALA A 254 19.46 12.21 -1.73
CA ALA A 254 20.77 11.56 -1.69
C ALA A 254 21.44 11.61 -0.30
N HIS A 255 20.65 11.67 0.78
CA HIS A 255 21.16 11.54 2.16
C HIS A 255 20.26 10.65 3.01
#